data_a4b2c97b275e81ff8e085010406f4894
#
_entry.id   a4b2c97b275e81ff8e085010406f4894
#
_cell.length_a   1.000
_cell.length_b   1.000
_cell.length_c   1.000
_cell.angle_alpha   90.00
_cell.angle_beta   90.00
_cell.angle_gamma   90.00
#
_symmetry.space_group_name_H-M   'P 1'
#
loop_
_entity.id
_entity.type
_entity.pdbx_description
1 polymer ?
#
loop_
_entity_poly.entity_id
_entity_poly.type
_entity_poly.pdbx_seq_one_letter_code
_entity_poly.pdbx_strand_id
1 'polypeptide(L)' 'MPYVNIRITREGATKEQKGELIQGVTKLLNEVLGKNPKTTFVIIDEVDTDNWGIGGESVTELRKDRQ' A
#
# COMPACT_ATOMS: atom_id res chain seq x y z
N MET A 1 7.55 18.70 -0.19
CA MET A 1 6.67 17.82 -0.97
C MET A 1 6.75 16.41 -0.42
N PRO A 2 5.74 15.97 0.34
CA PRO A 2 5.79 14.61 0.87
C PRO A 2 5.46 13.56 -0.19
N TYR A 3 6.07 12.41 -0.04
CA TYR A 3 5.83 11.26 -0.88
C TYR A 3 5.62 10.04 0.01
N VAL A 4 4.53 9.33 -0.22
CA VAL A 4 4.20 8.11 0.53
C VAL A 4 4.03 6.96 -0.45
N ASN A 5 4.66 5.86 -0.17
CA ASN A 5 4.48 4.63 -0.95
C ASN A 5 3.87 3.56 -0.07
N ILE A 6 2.75 3.02 -0.51
CA ILE A 6 2.10 1.89 0.16
C ILE A 6 2.28 0.68 -0.75
N ARG A 7 3.01 -0.31 -0.28
CA ARG A 7 3.21 -1.52 -1.05
C ARG A 7 2.50 -2.67 -0.37
N ILE A 8 1.61 -3.31 -1.09
CA ILE A 8 0.78 -4.40 -0.58
C ILE A 8 0.81 -5.58 -1.54
N THR A 9 0.51 -6.76 -1.01
CA THR A 9 0.32 -7.91 -1.88
C THR A 9 -0.98 -7.75 -2.65
N ARG A 10 -1.02 -8.25 -3.88
CA ARG A 10 -2.21 -8.16 -4.72
C ARG A 10 -3.25 -9.17 -4.26
N GLU A 11 -4.24 -8.68 -3.53
CA GLU A 11 -5.26 -9.54 -2.92
C GLU A 11 -6.66 -8.95 -3.04
N GLY A 12 -6.92 -8.22 -4.11
CA GLY A 12 -8.27 -7.76 -4.40
C GLY A 12 -8.66 -6.41 -3.81
N ALA A 13 -7.69 -5.56 -3.49
CA ALA A 13 -8.02 -4.19 -3.09
C ALA A 13 -8.77 -3.50 -4.22
N THR A 14 -9.89 -2.87 -3.91
CA THR A 14 -10.71 -2.21 -4.91
C THR A 14 -10.20 -0.81 -5.21
N LYS A 15 -10.64 -0.27 -6.34
CA LYS A 15 -10.34 1.12 -6.70
C LYS A 15 -10.82 2.09 -5.61
N GLU A 16 -11.99 1.82 -5.05
CA GLU A 16 -12.58 2.63 -3.99
C GLU A 16 -11.73 2.60 -2.72
N GLN A 17 -11.27 1.42 -2.35
CA GLN A 17 -10.40 1.26 -1.18
C GLN A 17 -9.08 1.98 -1.37
N LYS A 18 -8.50 1.90 -2.56
CA LYS A 18 -7.26 2.62 -2.87
C LYS A 18 -7.48 4.13 -2.78
N GLY A 19 -8.63 4.61 -3.27
CA GLY A 19 -8.99 6.03 -3.17
C GLY A 19 -9.10 6.48 -1.72
N GLU A 20 -9.68 5.65 -0.86
CA GLU A 20 -9.78 5.96 0.57
C GLU A 20 -8.40 6.02 1.23
N LEU A 21 -7.50 5.12 0.85
CA LEU A 21 -6.14 5.13 1.37
C LEU A 21 -5.40 6.41 0.97
N ILE A 22 -5.52 6.78 -0.30
CA ILE A 22 -4.89 8.00 -0.80
C ILE A 22 -5.40 9.22 -0.07
N GLN A 23 -6.72 9.33 0.10
CA GLN A 23 -7.32 10.45 0.82
C GLN A 23 -6.90 10.47 2.29
N GLY A 24 -6.96 9.30 2.94
CA GLY A 24 -6.66 9.20 4.36
C GLY A 24 -5.23 9.53 4.70
N VAL A 25 -4.29 9.02 3.92
CA VAL A 25 -2.87 9.31 4.13
C VAL A 25 -2.58 10.79 3.88
N THR A 26 -3.16 11.35 2.83
CA THR A 26 -3.00 12.77 2.51
C THR A 26 -3.52 13.64 3.66
N LYS A 27 -4.70 13.30 4.17
CA LYS A 27 -5.31 14.03 5.29
C LYS A 27 -4.44 13.96 6.54
N LEU A 28 -3.92 12.78 6.83
CA LEU A 28 -3.08 12.56 8.00
C LEU A 28 -1.82 13.42 7.95
N LEU A 29 -1.15 13.47 6.80
CA LEU A 29 0.04 14.31 6.63
C LEU A 29 -0.27 15.79 6.79
N ASN A 30 -1.44 16.21 6.35
CA ASN A 30 -1.88 17.59 6.54
C ASN A 30 -2.14 17.88 8.02
N GLU A 31 -2.83 16.99 8.71
CA GLU A 31 -3.20 17.19 10.11
C GLU A 31 -1.99 17.19 11.04
N VAL A 32 -1.05 16.28 10.81
CA VAL A 32 0.10 16.12 11.71
C VAL A 32 1.22 17.09 11.37
N LEU A 33 1.53 17.26 10.10
CA LEU A 33 2.70 18.02 9.65
C LEU A 33 2.35 19.30 8.90
N GLY A 34 1.08 19.59 8.68
CA GLY A 34 0.68 20.75 7.91
C GLY A 34 1.05 20.71 6.45
N LYS A 35 1.27 19.50 5.89
CA LYS A 35 1.66 19.38 4.49
C LYS A 35 0.49 19.69 3.57
N ASN A 36 0.79 20.40 2.47
CA ASN A 36 -0.22 20.79 1.50
C ASN A 36 -0.73 19.57 0.73
N PRO A 37 -2.06 19.28 0.81
CA PRO A 37 -2.61 18.13 0.09
C PRO A 37 -2.36 18.16 -1.42
N LYS A 38 -2.29 19.35 -2.00
CA LYS A 38 -2.09 19.49 -3.46
C LYS A 38 -0.71 19.08 -3.93
N THR A 39 0.26 19.00 -3.01
CA THR A 39 1.63 18.60 -3.34
C THR A 39 2.04 17.31 -2.64
N THR A 40 1.09 16.62 -2.02
CA THR A 40 1.32 15.34 -1.37
C THR A 40 1.10 14.21 -2.37
N PHE A 41 2.11 13.36 -2.51
CA PHE A 41 2.09 12.24 -3.45
C PHE A 41 1.89 10.94 -2.69
N VAL A 42 0.94 10.12 -3.14
CA VAL A 42 0.72 8.79 -2.56
C VAL A 42 0.68 7.79 -3.71
N ILE A 43 1.53 6.79 -3.64
CA ILE A 43 1.57 5.72 -4.65
C ILE A 43 1.29 4.40 -3.97
N ILE A 44 0.39 3.61 -4.56
CA ILE A 44 0.06 2.28 -4.07
C ILE A 44 0.56 1.28 -5.11
N ASP A 45 1.48 0.40 -4.68
CA ASP A 45 1.99 -0.68 -5.50
C ASP A 45 1.37 -1.99 -5.05
N GLU A 46 0.81 -2.74 -5.99
CA GLU A 46 0.35 -4.08 -5.73
C GLU A 46 1.35 -5.07 -6.28
N VAL A 47 1.81 -5.98 -5.43
CA VAL A 47 2.83 -6.95 -5.77
C VAL A 47 2.21 -8.35 -5.75
N ASP A 48 2.42 -9.12 -6.81
CA ASP A 48 1.93 -10.49 -6.85
C ASP A 48 2.56 -11.30 -5.71
N THR A 49 1.78 -12.22 -5.15
CA THR A 49 2.27 -13.06 -4.06
C THR A 49 3.46 -13.91 -4.46
N ASP A 50 3.62 -14.19 -5.74
CA ASP A 50 4.82 -14.87 -6.27
C ASP A 50 6.08 -14.01 -6.12
N ASN A 51 5.91 -12.71 -6.03
CA ASN A 51 7.01 -11.75 -5.99
C ASN A 51 7.28 -11.19 -4.60
N TRP A 52 6.59 -11.68 -3.60
CA TRP A 52 6.75 -11.23 -2.22
C TRP A 52 7.30 -12.35 -1.38
N GLY A 53 8.52 -12.19 -0.91
CA GLY A 53 9.21 -13.23 -0.14
C GLY A 53 9.31 -12.90 1.33
N ILE A 54 9.15 -13.92 2.16
CA ILE A 54 9.34 -13.85 3.61
C ILE A 54 10.16 -15.08 4.01
N GLY A 55 11.30 -14.85 4.64
CA GLY A 55 12.12 -15.95 5.11
C GLY A 55 12.63 -16.89 4.02
N GLY A 56 12.75 -16.38 2.80
CA GLY A 56 13.24 -17.16 1.67
C GLY A 56 12.17 -17.86 0.86
N GLU A 57 10.90 -17.71 1.23
CA GLU A 57 9.79 -18.30 0.50
C GLU A 57 8.82 -17.23 0.02
N SER A 58 8.20 -17.46 -1.12
CA SER A 58 7.16 -16.55 -1.61
C SER A 58 5.89 -16.70 -0.76
N VAL A 59 5.10 -15.63 -0.71
CA VAL A 59 3.80 -15.68 -0.02
C VAL A 59 2.89 -16.74 -0.64
N THR A 60 2.98 -16.91 -1.95
CA THR A 60 2.22 -17.96 -2.65
C THR A 60 2.49 -19.34 -2.03
N GLU A 61 3.76 -19.67 -1.84
CA GLU A 61 4.14 -20.96 -1.27
C GLU A 61 3.78 -21.06 0.21
N LEU A 62 3.99 -19.99 0.95
CA LEU A 62 3.64 -19.97 2.37
C LEU A 62 2.16 -20.23 2.60
N ARG A 63 1.30 -19.70 1.75
CA ARG A 63 -0.14 -19.87 1.89
C ARG A 63 -0.61 -21.28 1.54
N LYS A 64 0.11 -21.97 0.68
CA LYS A 64 -0.21 -23.37 0.38
C LYS A 64 -0.08 -24.25 1.61
N ASP A 65 0.90 -23.97 2.43
CA ASP A 65 1.16 -24.76 3.65
C ASP A 65 0.14 -24.52 4.75
N ARG A 66 -0.68 -23.49 4.62
CA ARG A 66 -1.64 -23.09 5.65
C ARG A 66 -3.08 -23.51 5.37
N GLN A 67 -3.30 -24.22 4.29
CA GLN A 67 -4.65 -24.66 3.93
C GLN A 67 -4.99 -26.05 4.46
#